data_b983b9a0601e8f9fbefbca2a076ed2a9
#
_entry.id   b983b9a0601e8f9fbefbca2a076ed2a9
#
_cell.length_a   1.000
_cell.length_b   1.000
_cell.length_c   1.000
_cell.angle_alpha   90.00
_cell.angle_beta   90.00
_cell.angle_gamma   90.00
#
_symmetry.space_group_name_H-M   'P 1'
#
loop_
_entity.id
_entity.type
_entity.pdbx_description
1 polymer ?
#
loop_
_entity_poly.entity_id
_entity_poly.type
_entity_poly.pdbx_seq_one_letter_code
_entity_poly.pdbx_strand_id
1 'polypeptide(L)'
;LVPLTDDDRPLPPPDSPAAREFARRNPGSWLHEIDPFFGSGEDVPPYGIVGAWRIDEAGEITGRFRKNPGYRPSPRVLGFPEPADALDAAVQLVVAGYGADDQAVALLLSSEVLVATQPEGADDSLWVHEIDGIEGIFVFTSQERLPSEPLLEGGSWRTATGSELASSAPDGVDIVVNINGPARWKVPAQRLRAAARP
;
A
#
# COMPACT_ATOMS: atom_id res chain seq x y z
N LEU A 1 28.40 13.66 11.64
CA LEU A 1 27.99 12.38 12.24
C LEU A 1 26.55 12.57 12.71
N VAL A 2 25.57 12.02 11.96
CA VAL A 2 24.17 12.00 12.41
C VAL A 2 24.08 10.87 13.45
N PRO A 3 23.55 11.11 14.66
CA PRO A 3 23.37 10.04 15.62
C PRO A 3 22.38 9.02 15.07
N LEU A 4 22.76 7.73 15.11
CA LEU A 4 21.87 6.61 14.82
C LEU A 4 20.71 6.66 15.82
N THR A 5 19.48 6.71 15.31
CA THR A 5 18.29 6.57 16.15
C THR A 5 18.14 5.11 16.58
N ASP A 6 17.45 4.85 17.69
CA ASP A 6 17.25 3.48 18.25
C ASP A 6 16.55 2.51 17.27
N ASP A 7 16.03 3.05 16.17
CA ASP A 7 15.42 2.32 15.03
C ASP A 7 16.47 1.77 14.04
N ASP A 8 17.73 2.15 14.18
CA ASP A 8 18.87 1.68 13.39
C ASP A 8 19.59 0.47 14.02
N ARG A 9 18.98 -0.19 14.98
CA ARG A 9 19.54 -1.41 15.56
C ARG A 9 19.58 -2.49 14.48
N PRO A 10 20.78 -3.01 14.10
CA PRO A 10 20.84 -4.05 13.09
C PRO A 10 20.04 -5.27 13.57
N LEU A 11 19.14 -5.76 12.70
CA LEU A 11 18.48 -7.04 12.92
C LEU A 11 19.57 -8.10 13.19
N PRO A 12 19.30 -9.12 14.02
CA PRO A 12 20.28 -10.21 14.20
C PRO A 12 20.53 -10.87 12.83
N PRO A 13 21.77 -11.27 12.52
CA PRO A 13 22.08 -11.94 11.27
C PRO A 13 21.21 -13.19 11.11
N PRO A 14 20.76 -13.51 9.88
CA PRO A 14 19.90 -14.65 9.61
C PRO A 14 20.63 -15.96 9.96
N ASP A 15 20.00 -16.78 10.81
CA ASP A 15 20.56 -18.05 11.30
C ASP A 15 19.79 -19.27 10.80
N SER A 16 19.20 -19.19 9.61
CA SER A 16 18.52 -20.34 8.99
C SER A 16 19.53 -21.33 8.38
N PRO A 17 19.18 -22.63 8.27
CA PRO A 17 20.03 -23.60 7.58
C PRO A 17 20.38 -23.20 6.14
N ALA A 18 19.42 -22.60 5.42
CA ALA A 18 19.62 -22.10 4.06
C ALA A 18 20.62 -20.93 4.00
N ALA A 19 20.52 -19.98 4.94
CA ALA A 19 21.44 -18.85 5.02
C ALA A 19 22.87 -19.31 5.31
N ARG A 20 23.04 -20.24 6.26
CA ARG A 20 24.35 -20.83 6.58
C ARG A 20 24.93 -21.63 5.41
N GLU A 21 24.11 -22.38 4.67
CA GLU A 21 24.56 -23.12 3.49
C GLU A 21 24.99 -22.18 2.36
N PHE A 22 24.21 -21.10 2.12
CA PHE A 22 24.60 -20.07 1.17
C PHE A 22 25.92 -19.42 1.55
N ALA A 23 26.11 -19.07 2.82
CA ALA A 23 27.34 -18.43 3.32
C ALA A 23 28.57 -19.32 3.10
N ARG A 24 28.48 -20.62 3.42
CA ARG A 24 29.59 -21.59 3.19
C ARG A 24 29.96 -21.75 1.74
N ARG A 25 29.01 -21.62 0.81
CA ARG A 25 29.26 -21.70 -0.63
C ARG A 25 29.77 -20.41 -1.25
N ASN A 26 29.59 -19.29 -0.54
CA ASN A 26 29.92 -17.96 -1.07
C ASN A 26 30.77 -17.13 -0.06
N PRO A 27 31.96 -17.63 0.34
CA PRO A 27 32.82 -16.89 1.26
C PRO A 27 33.24 -15.55 0.63
N GLY A 28 33.43 -14.55 1.47
CA GLY A 28 33.82 -13.21 1.05
C GLY A 28 32.74 -12.40 0.32
N SER A 29 31.51 -12.89 0.27
CA SER A 29 30.40 -12.25 -0.47
C SER A 29 29.40 -11.55 0.48
N TRP A 30 28.18 -11.31 -0.03
CA TRP A 30 27.07 -10.69 0.71
C TRP A 30 25.82 -11.54 0.59
N LEU A 31 25.12 -11.77 1.71
CA LEU A 31 23.81 -12.38 1.75
C LEU A 31 22.75 -11.28 1.75
N HIS A 32 21.93 -11.21 0.70
CA HIS A 32 20.85 -10.22 0.62
C HIS A 32 19.70 -10.60 1.57
N GLU A 33 19.19 -9.61 2.27
CA GLU A 33 17.93 -9.68 3.00
C GLU A 33 16.84 -9.10 2.11
N ILE A 34 15.85 -9.93 1.83
CA ILE A 34 14.78 -9.62 0.89
C ILE A 34 13.49 -9.38 1.68
N ASP A 35 12.74 -8.36 1.29
CA ASP A 35 11.41 -8.10 1.86
C ASP A 35 10.49 -9.32 1.63
N PRO A 36 9.80 -9.83 2.65
CA PRO A 36 8.98 -11.04 2.57
C PRO A 36 7.89 -11.02 1.49
N PHE A 37 7.53 -9.86 1.00
CA PHE A 37 6.55 -9.69 -0.08
C PHE A 37 7.03 -10.26 -1.41
N PHE A 38 8.36 -10.21 -1.69
CA PHE A 38 8.92 -10.64 -2.97
C PHE A 38 9.31 -12.13 -3.02
N GLY A 39 9.26 -12.82 -1.89
CA GLY A 39 9.73 -14.20 -1.83
C GLY A 39 11.25 -14.31 -2.03
N SER A 40 11.72 -15.52 -2.36
CA SER A 40 13.17 -15.83 -2.51
C SER A 40 13.61 -16.03 -3.97
N GLY A 41 12.89 -15.46 -4.94
CA GLY A 41 13.15 -15.63 -6.37
C GLY A 41 14.29 -14.77 -6.92
N GLU A 42 14.75 -15.08 -8.14
CA GLU A 42 15.81 -14.31 -8.83
C GLU A 42 15.34 -12.92 -9.30
N ASP A 43 14.02 -12.71 -9.40
CA ASP A 43 13.42 -11.48 -9.96
C ASP A 43 13.06 -10.43 -8.89
N VAL A 44 13.78 -10.40 -7.76
CA VAL A 44 13.54 -9.38 -6.73
C VAL A 44 14.04 -8.02 -7.23
N PRO A 45 13.15 -7.01 -7.33
CA PRO A 45 13.58 -5.69 -7.78
C PRO A 45 14.52 -5.05 -6.73
N PRO A 46 15.43 -4.15 -7.14
CA PRO A 46 16.38 -3.53 -6.23
C PRO A 46 15.75 -2.89 -4.98
N TYR A 47 14.55 -2.34 -5.12
CA TYR A 47 13.82 -1.74 -4.01
C TYR A 47 13.17 -2.78 -3.05
N GLY A 48 13.13 -4.06 -3.42
CA GLY A 48 12.67 -5.17 -2.57
C GLY A 48 13.79 -5.76 -1.70
N ILE A 49 15.03 -5.32 -1.87
CA ILE A 49 16.17 -5.74 -1.07
C ILE A 49 16.31 -4.79 0.11
N VAL A 50 16.13 -5.30 1.33
CA VAL A 50 16.26 -4.52 2.59
C VAL A 50 17.71 -4.08 2.80
N GLY A 51 18.65 -4.99 2.52
CA GLY A 51 20.07 -4.77 2.67
C GLY A 51 20.86 -6.06 2.45
N ALA A 52 22.09 -6.11 2.96
CA ALA A 52 22.92 -7.30 2.83
C ALA A 52 23.82 -7.50 4.06
N TRP A 53 24.00 -8.74 4.45
CA TRP A 53 24.89 -9.21 5.50
C TRP A 53 26.24 -9.60 4.93
N ARG A 54 27.33 -9.17 5.52
CA ARG A 54 28.68 -9.57 5.10
C ARG A 54 28.95 -11.02 5.46
N ILE A 55 29.44 -11.80 4.52
CA ILE A 55 30.00 -13.13 4.72
C ILE A 55 31.52 -12.98 4.71
N ASP A 56 32.18 -13.53 5.71
CA ASP A 56 33.65 -13.52 5.80
C ASP A 56 34.32 -14.60 4.93
N GLU A 57 35.65 -14.63 4.96
CA GLU A 57 36.44 -15.59 4.17
C GLU A 57 36.31 -17.03 4.70
N ALA A 58 35.80 -17.23 5.93
CA ALA A 58 35.50 -18.54 6.49
C ALA A 58 34.10 -19.06 6.13
N GLY A 59 33.29 -18.24 5.45
CA GLY A 59 31.91 -18.55 5.09
C GLY A 59 30.93 -18.36 6.24
N GLU A 60 31.24 -17.50 7.21
CA GLU A 60 30.38 -17.17 8.34
C GLU A 60 29.67 -15.83 8.11
N ILE A 61 28.37 -15.76 8.44
CA ILE A 61 27.62 -14.50 8.36
C ILE A 61 28.04 -13.62 9.52
N THR A 62 28.63 -12.47 9.23
CA THR A 62 29.08 -11.53 10.24
C THR A 62 27.95 -10.62 10.71
N GLY A 63 28.10 -9.95 11.87
CA GLY A 63 27.14 -8.92 12.33
C GLY A 63 27.16 -7.61 11.53
N ARG A 64 27.88 -7.55 10.39
CA ARG A 64 27.97 -6.35 9.54
C ARG A 64 26.85 -6.34 8.52
N PHE A 65 25.88 -5.45 8.72
CA PHE A 65 24.78 -5.20 7.81
C PHE A 65 25.00 -3.92 7.00
N ARG A 66 24.71 -3.97 5.72
CA ARG A 66 24.71 -2.81 4.83
C ARG A 66 23.28 -2.56 4.35
N LYS A 67 22.63 -1.52 4.89
CA LYS A 67 21.28 -1.10 4.51
C LYS A 67 21.24 -0.67 3.04
N ASN A 68 20.19 -1.05 2.33
CA ASN A 68 19.93 -0.56 0.98
C ASN A 68 19.19 0.79 1.05
N PRO A 69 19.80 1.91 0.61
CA PRO A 69 19.14 3.21 0.64
C PRO A 69 17.95 3.31 -0.33
N GLY A 70 17.85 2.40 -1.30
CA GLY A 70 16.75 2.32 -2.25
C GLY A 70 15.61 1.38 -1.80
N TYR A 71 15.71 0.78 -0.61
CA TYR A 71 14.67 -0.11 -0.09
C TYR A 71 13.36 0.64 0.12
N ARG A 72 12.25 0.01 -0.30
CA ARG A 72 10.88 0.47 -0.08
C ARG A 72 10.12 -0.61 0.69
N PRO A 73 9.70 -0.36 1.94
CA PRO A 73 8.93 -1.33 2.70
C PRO A 73 7.65 -1.74 1.97
N SER A 74 7.41 -3.03 1.87
CA SER A 74 6.17 -3.55 1.27
C SER A 74 4.94 -3.28 2.14
N PRO A 75 3.71 -3.37 1.59
CA PRO A 75 2.49 -3.30 2.37
C PRO A 75 2.50 -4.23 3.58
N ARG A 76 3.06 -5.43 3.44
CA ARG A 76 3.19 -6.41 4.51
C ARG A 76 4.11 -5.92 5.64
N VAL A 77 5.27 -5.35 5.29
CA VAL A 77 6.21 -4.79 6.28
C VAL A 77 5.65 -3.54 6.94
N LEU A 78 4.84 -2.75 6.21
CA LEU A 78 4.11 -1.61 6.74
C LEU A 78 2.93 -2.00 7.64
N GLY A 79 2.65 -3.30 7.78
CA GLY A 79 1.55 -3.81 8.62
C GLY A 79 0.17 -3.61 8.00
N PHE A 80 0.08 -3.45 6.67
CA PHE A 80 -1.21 -3.40 6.01
C PHE A 80 -1.89 -4.77 6.10
N PRO A 81 -3.21 -4.82 6.24
CA PRO A 81 -3.95 -6.07 6.26
C PRO A 81 -3.87 -6.76 4.89
N GLU A 82 -4.13 -8.07 4.86
CA GLU A 82 -4.25 -8.78 3.57
C GLU A 82 -5.28 -8.07 2.68
N PRO A 83 -4.97 -7.88 1.38
CA PRO A 83 -5.89 -7.21 0.47
C PRO A 83 -7.20 -8.00 0.32
N ALA A 84 -8.34 -7.31 0.38
CA ALA A 84 -9.65 -7.91 0.23
C ALA A 84 -9.95 -8.30 -1.24
N ASP A 85 -9.39 -7.52 -2.19
CA ASP A 85 -9.58 -7.68 -3.63
C ASP A 85 -8.41 -7.06 -4.42
N ALA A 86 -8.49 -7.12 -5.75
CA ALA A 86 -7.47 -6.59 -6.64
C ALA A 86 -7.31 -5.07 -6.55
N LEU A 87 -8.41 -4.33 -6.33
CA LEU A 87 -8.35 -2.88 -6.16
C LEU A 87 -7.67 -2.51 -4.84
N ASP A 88 -8.03 -3.18 -3.75
CA ASP A 88 -7.40 -2.97 -2.45
C ASP A 88 -5.89 -3.27 -2.50
N ALA A 89 -5.49 -4.36 -3.18
CA ALA A 89 -4.08 -4.68 -3.40
C ALA A 89 -3.34 -3.57 -4.16
N ALA A 90 -3.94 -3.03 -5.23
CA ALA A 90 -3.33 -1.94 -6.00
C ALA A 90 -3.24 -0.66 -5.18
N VAL A 91 -4.28 -0.32 -4.40
CA VAL A 91 -4.27 0.83 -3.47
C VAL A 91 -3.16 0.71 -2.45
N GLN A 92 -2.97 -0.47 -1.86
CA GLN A 92 -1.88 -0.72 -0.91
C GLN A 92 -0.50 -0.50 -1.55
N LEU A 93 -0.30 -0.93 -2.80
CA LEU A 93 0.95 -0.71 -3.53
C LEU A 93 1.18 0.78 -3.83
N VAL A 94 0.14 1.52 -4.20
CA VAL A 94 0.24 2.99 -4.39
C VAL A 94 0.69 3.66 -3.10
N VAL A 95 0.02 3.36 -1.99
CA VAL A 95 0.32 3.98 -0.68
C VAL A 95 1.71 3.60 -0.18
N ALA A 96 2.17 2.37 -0.45
CA ALA A 96 3.53 1.93 -0.17
C ALA A 96 4.60 2.53 -1.11
N GLY A 97 4.21 3.33 -2.11
CA GLY A 97 5.14 4.01 -3.01
C GLY A 97 5.70 3.16 -4.15
N TYR A 98 4.99 2.11 -4.54
CA TYR A 98 5.41 1.19 -5.63
C TYR A 98 5.03 1.67 -7.03
N GLY A 99 4.44 2.87 -7.15
CA GLY A 99 4.14 3.50 -8.44
C GLY A 99 3.03 2.83 -9.25
N ALA A 100 2.08 2.17 -8.58
CA ALA A 100 0.97 1.46 -9.21
C ALA A 100 -0.27 2.35 -9.48
N ASP A 101 -0.12 3.67 -9.49
CA ASP A 101 -1.24 4.63 -9.57
C ASP A 101 -2.15 4.42 -10.77
N ASP A 102 -1.59 4.22 -11.98
CA ASP A 102 -2.40 4.05 -13.19
C ASP A 102 -3.17 2.72 -13.17
N GLN A 103 -2.55 1.68 -12.61
CA GLN A 103 -3.23 0.40 -12.39
C GLN A 103 -4.36 0.53 -11.37
N ALA A 104 -4.14 1.23 -10.26
CA ALA A 104 -5.17 1.46 -9.25
C ALA A 104 -6.34 2.29 -9.79
N VAL A 105 -6.06 3.31 -10.61
CA VAL A 105 -7.08 4.11 -11.31
C VAL A 105 -7.90 3.23 -12.26
N ALA A 106 -7.25 2.40 -13.08
CA ALA A 106 -7.93 1.50 -14.02
C ALA A 106 -8.82 0.48 -13.29
N LEU A 107 -8.30 -0.11 -12.20
CA LEU A 107 -9.07 -1.02 -11.36
C LEU A 107 -10.24 -0.31 -10.67
N LEU A 108 -10.04 0.89 -10.12
CA LEU A 108 -11.12 1.65 -9.51
C LEU A 108 -12.26 1.92 -10.51
N LEU A 109 -11.94 2.33 -11.74
CA LEU A 109 -12.95 2.59 -12.79
C LEU A 109 -13.81 1.37 -13.12
N SER A 110 -13.22 0.17 -13.07
CA SER A 110 -13.91 -1.09 -13.42
C SER A 110 -14.50 -1.83 -12.23
N SER A 111 -14.21 -1.39 -10.99
CA SER A 111 -14.69 -2.05 -9.79
C SER A 111 -15.98 -1.45 -9.26
N GLU A 112 -16.76 -2.27 -8.56
CA GLU A 112 -17.80 -1.82 -7.64
C GLU A 112 -17.16 -1.47 -6.30
N VAL A 113 -17.55 -0.32 -5.75
CA VAL A 113 -17.09 0.18 -4.46
C VAL A 113 -18.30 0.62 -3.62
N LEU A 114 -18.11 0.71 -2.32
CA LEU A 114 -19.12 1.26 -1.41
C LEU A 114 -18.88 2.76 -1.28
N VAL A 115 -19.84 3.57 -1.66
CA VAL A 115 -19.79 5.03 -1.56
C VAL A 115 -20.72 5.53 -0.46
N ALA A 116 -20.25 6.53 0.29
CA ALA A 116 -21.06 7.20 1.29
C ALA A 116 -22.25 7.93 0.66
N THR A 117 -23.42 7.75 1.24
CA THR A 117 -24.66 8.44 0.84
C THR A 117 -25.12 9.39 1.92
N GLN A 118 -25.84 10.41 1.51
CA GLN A 118 -26.51 11.33 2.43
C GLN A 118 -27.56 10.61 3.28
N PRO A 119 -27.94 11.19 4.44
CA PRO A 119 -29.06 10.69 5.22
C PRO A 119 -30.35 10.57 4.39
N GLU A 120 -31.24 9.66 4.81
CA GLU A 120 -32.52 9.42 4.13
C GLU A 120 -33.30 10.72 3.83
N GLY A 121 -33.80 10.85 2.61
CA GLY A 121 -34.57 12.01 2.14
C GLY A 121 -33.78 13.06 1.35
N ALA A 122 -32.45 12.91 1.23
CA ALA A 122 -31.64 13.66 0.29
C ALA A 122 -31.69 13.03 -1.11
N ASP A 123 -31.22 13.79 -2.10
CA ASP A 123 -31.09 13.25 -3.46
C ASP A 123 -29.99 12.18 -3.55
N ASP A 124 -29.98 11.41 -4.65
CA ASP A 124 -29.01 10.34 -4.92
C ASP A 124 -27.63 10.87 -5.35
N SER A 125 -27.37 12.17 -5.16
CA SER A 125 -26.07 12.75 -5.52
C SER A 125 -24.94 12.21 -4.64
N LEU A 126 -23.72 12.20 -5.20
CA LEU A 126 -22.55 11.85 -4.43
C LEU A 126 -22.33 12.86 -3.30
N TRP A 127 -22.15 12.34 -2.09
CA TRP A 127 -21.97 13.17 -0.92
C TRP A 127 -20.52 13.60 -0.73
N VAL A 128 -20.26 14.89 -0.93
CA VAL A 128 -18.98 15.50 -0.56
C VAL A 128 -19.02 15.86 0.90
N HIS A 129 -18.10 15.35 1.68
CA HIS A 129 -18.07 15.53 3.13
C HIS A 129 -16.63 15.71 3.62
N GLU A 130 -16.48 16.13 4.88
CA GLU A 130 -15.18 16.22 5.56
C GLU A 130 -15.11 15.22 6.71
N ILE A 131 -14.04 14.43 6.76
CA ILE A 131 -13.72 13.53 7.87
C ILE A 131 -12.27 13.79 8.26
N ASP A 132 -12.04 14.14 9.53
CA ASP A 132 -10.71 14.41 10.08
C ASP A 132 -9.88 15.43 9.26
N GLY A 133 -10.53 16.49 8.78
CA GLY A 133 -9.91 17.52 7.97
C GLY A 133 -9.63 17.13 6.51
N ILE A 134 -10.17 16.00 6.05
CA ILE A 134 -10.08 15.54 4.67
C ILE A 134 -11.43 15.67 4.01
N GLU A 135 -11.53 16.57 3.03
CA GLU A 135 -12.71 16.73 2.21
C GLU A 135 -12.67 15.85 0.97
N GLY A 136 -13.80 15.22 0.63
CA GLY A 136 -13.92 14.39 -0.55
C GLY A 136 -15.17 13.53 -0.58
N ILE A 137 -15.25 12.66 -1.57
CA ILE A 137 -16.22 11.57 -1.67
C ILE A 137 -15.56 10.31 -1.10
N PHE A 138 -16.11 9.77 -0.02
CA PHE A 138 -15.54 8.61 0.65
C PHE A 138 -16.06 7.32 0.07
N VAL A 139 -15.11 6.43 -0.26
CA VAL A 139 -15.41 5.11 -0.80
C VAL A 139 -14.58 4.03 -0.07
N PHE A 140 -15.14 2.82 -0.04
CA PHE A 140 -14.43 1.63 0.44
C PHE A 140 -14.39 0.57 -0.65
N THR A 141 -13.25 -0.10 -0.78
CA THR A 141 -13.03 -1.14 -1.79
C THR A 141 -13.91 -2.37 -1.55
N SER A 142 -14.26 -2.65 -0.29
CA SER A 142 -15.10 -3.77 0.09
C SER A 142 -15.81 -3.54 1.43
N GLN A 143 -16.77 -4.40 1.78
CA GLN A 143 -17.42 -4.39 3.10
C GLN A 143 -16.44 -4.65 4.24
N GLU A 144 -15.38 -5.43 4.00
CA GLU A 144 -14.35 -5.71 4.99
C GLU A 144 -13.53 -4.47 5.38
N ARG A 145 -13.53 -3.45 4.54
CA ARG A 145 -12.85 -2.17 4.78
C ARG A 145 -13.74 -1.13 5.45
N LEU A 146 -15.04 -1.38 5.54
CA LEU A 146 -15.93 -0.50 6.29
C LEU A 146 -15.53 -0.47 7.77
N PRO A 147 -15.60 0.69 8.42
CA PRO A 147 -15.37 0.78 9.84
C PRO A 147 -16.50 0.08 10.62
N SER A 148 -16.19 -0.44 11.80
CA SER A 148 -17.17 -1.04 12.69
C SER A 148 -18.13 -0.01 13.31
N GLU A 149 -17.71 1.25 13.38
CA GLU A 149 -18.52 2.37 13.84
C GLU A 149 -18.86 3.31 12.68
N PRO A 150 -20.05 3.92 12.65
CA PRO A 150 -20.43 4.86 11.62
C PRO A 150 -19.42 6.04 11.54
N LEU A 151 -18.85 6.28 10.36
CA LEU A 151 -17.98 7.46 10.12
C LEU A 151 -18.79 8.75 9.97
N LEU A 152 -20.05 8.63 9.57
CA LEU A 152 -20.93 9.74 9.23
C LEU A 152 -22.26 9.57 9.96
N GLU A 153 -22.66 10.58 10.69
CA GLU A 153 -23.94 10.56 11.43
C GLU A 153 -25.12 10.52 10.44
N GLY A 154 -25.96 9.50 10.54
CA GLY A 154 -27.11 9.28 9.67
C GLY A 154 -26.77 8.87 8.24
N GLY A 155 -25.50 8.74 7.89
CA GLY A 155 -25.06 8.28 6.58
C GLY A 155 -25.22 6.77 6.40
N SER A 156 -25.30 6.33 5.16
CA SER A 156 -25.30 4.93 4.77
C SER A 156 -24.33 4.70 3.59
N TRP A 157 -24.25 3.46 3.13
CA TRP A 157 -23.35 3.07 2.04
C TRP A 157 -24.17 2.44 0.92
N ARG A 158 -23.91 2.82 -0.32
CA ARG A 158 -24.43 2.15 -1.51
C ARG A 158 -23.31 1.68 -2.40
N THR A 159 -23.60 0.69 -3.22
CA THR A 159 -22.68 0.26 -4.28
C THR A 159 -22.71 1.25 -5.45
N ALA A 160 -21.53 1.60 -5.97
CA ALA A 160 -21.35 2.38 -7.18
C ALA A 160 -20.13 1.86 -7.94
N THR A 161 -20.11 2.04 -9.25
CA THR A 161 -18.88 1.78 -10.04
C THR A 161 -17.96 2.99 -10.03
N GLY A 162 -16.64 2.76 -10.15
CA GLY A 162 -15.69 3.86 -10.29
C GLY A 162 -15.96 4.73 -11.51
N SER A 163 -16.54 4.17 -12.59
CA SER A 163 -16.99 4.93 -13.76
C SER A 163 -18.17 5.86 -13.45
N GLU A 164 -19.09 5.45 -12.59
CA GLU A 164 -20.16 6.30 -12.07
C GLU A 164 -19.58 7.44 -11.22
N LEU A 165 -18.64 7.14 -10.33
CA LEU A 165 -17.92 8.16 -9.54
C LEU A 165 -17.21 9.17 -10.45
N ALA A 166 -16.52 8.70 -11.49
CA ALA A 166 -15.81 9.56 -12.44
C ALA A 166 -16.75 10.52 -13.16
N SER A 167 -17.97 10.07 -13.55
CA SER A 167 -18.94 10.88 -14.29
C SER A 167 -19.73 11.84 -13.40
N SER A 168 -20.01 11.47 -12.16
CA SER A 168 -20.95 12.18 -11.27
C SER A 168 -20.24 13.05 -10.23
N ALA A 169 -18.94 12.84 -9.96
CA ALA A 169 -18.22 13.64 -8.98
C ALA A 169 -18.11 15.11 -9.43
N PRO A 170 -18.31 16.09 -8.54
CA PRO A 170 -18.10 17.50 -8.82
C PRO A 170 -16.66 17.83 -9.23
N ASP A 171 -16.46 18.95 -9.92
CA ASP A 171 -15.13 19.41 -10.27
C ASP A 171 -14.34 19.83 -9.03
N GLY A 172 -13.06 19.50 -9.02
CA GLY A 172 -12.15 19.83 -7.92
C GLY A 172 -12.29 18.95 -6.68
N VAL A 173 -13.20 17.96 -6.70
CA VAL A 173 -13.39 17.04 -5.58
C VAL A 173 -12.48 15.82 -5.74
N ASP A 174 -11.98 15.30 -4.63
CA ASP A 174 -11.20 14.07 -4.56
C ASP A 174 -12.06 12.88 -4.15
N ILE A 175 -11.72 11.71 -4.67
CA ILE A 175 -12.21 10.42 -4.18
C ILE A 175 -11.21 9.94 -3.12
N VAL A 176 -11.71 9.65 -1.94
CA VAL A 176 -10.90 9.17 -0.80
C VAL A 176 -11.22 7.72 -0.52
N VAL A 177 -10.27 6.85 -0.81
CA VAL A 177 -10.44 5.40 -0.70
C VAL A 177 -9.92 4.92 0.65
N ASN A 178 -10.71 4.11 1.37
CA ASN A 178 -10.37 3.45 2.63
C ASN A 178 -9.85 4.44 3.70
N ILE A 179 -10.60 5.52 3.97
CA ILE A 179 -10.19 6.66 4.83
C ILE A 179 -9.69 6.23 6.21
N ASN A 180 -10.30 5.23 6.82
CA ASN A 180 -9.99 4.75 8.18
C ASN A 180 -8.88 3.69 8.22
N GLY A 181 -8.35 3.27 7.08
CA GLY A 181 -7.31 2.25 6.99
C GLY A 181 -5.90 2.82 6.88
N PRO A 182 -4.88 2.00 7.10
CA PRO A 182 -3.48 2.39 6.89
C PRO A 182 -3.16 2.64 5.41
N ALA A 183 -3.91 2.02 4.49
CA ALA A 183 -3.77 2.18 3.04
C ALA A 183 -4.83 3.16 2.50
N ARG A 184 -4.87 4.36 3.07
CA ARG A 184 -5.74 5.43 2.58
C ARG A 184 -5.16 6.05 1.30
N TRP A 185 -5.96 6.10 0.25
CA TRP A 185 -5.57 6.67 -1.03
C TRP A 185 -6.51 7.82 -1.43
N LYS A 186 -5.92 8.91 -1.91
CA LYS A 186 -6.65 10.08 -2.38
C LYS A 186 -6.37 10.26 -3.87
N VAL A 187 -7.42 10.29 -4.68
CA VAL A 187 -7.31 10.46 -6.13
C VAL A 187 -8.28 11.55 -6.62
N PRO A 188 -7.79 12.55 -7.38
CA PRO A 188 -8.66 13.57 -7.94
C PRO A 188 -9.70 12.95 -8.88
N ALA A 189 -10.98 13.32 -8.75
CA ALA A 189 -12.05 12.87 -9.65
C ALA A 189 -11.74 13.20 -11.13
N GLN A 190 -11.07 14.31 -11.38
CA GLN A 190 -10.60 14.69 -12.72
C GLN A 190 -9.60 13.66 -13.31
N ARG A 191 -8.74 13.00 -12.48
CA ARG A 191 -7.85 11.93 -12.94
C ARG A 191 -8.63 10.69 -13.37
N LEU A 192 -9.68 10.32 -12.60
CA LEU A 192 -10.57 9.23 -12.98
C LEU A 192 -11.29 9.53 -14.30
N ARG A 193 -11.82 10.76 -14.46
CA ARG A 193 -12.46 11.19 -15.71
C ARG A 193 -11.52 11.17 -16.91
N ALA A 194 -10.27 11.57 -16.71
CA ALA A 194 -9.28 11.53 -17.79
C ALA A 194 -8.96 10.09 -18.21
N ALA A 195 -8.86 9.17 -17.26
CA ALA A 195 -8.60 7.76 -17.53
C ALA A 195 -9.82 6.98 -18.07
N ALA A 196 -11.03 7.47 -17.82
CA ALA A 196 -12.27 6.87 -18.35
C ALA A 196 -12.57 7.23 -19.83
N ARG A 197 -11.82 8.19 -20.40
CA ARG A 197 -11.96 8.56 -21.82
C ARG A 197 -11.24 7.52 -22.68
N PRO A 198 -11.90 7.02 -23.76
CA PRO A 198 -11.31 6.07 -24.69
C PRO A 198 -10.12 6.66 -25.47
#